data_1ecf2731e2fedf7573461546ba7fca9d
#
_entry.id   1ecf2731e2fedf7573461546ba7fca9d
#
_cell.length_a   1.000
_cell.length_b   1.000
_cell.length_c   1.000
_cell.angle_alpha   90.00
_cell.angle_beta   90.00
_cell.angle_gamma   90.00
#
_symmetry.space_group_name_H-M   'P 1'
#
loop_
_entity.id
_entity.type
_entity.pdbx_description
1 polymer ?
#
loop_
_entity_poly.entity_id
_entity_poly.type
_entity_poly.pdbx_seq_one_letter_code
_entity_poly.pdbx_strand_id
1 'polypeptide(L)'
;PLSVLRGLLERRGAVLLGQLAPGSELGLQPVVELNLGDAPLADPLPLFAPLRQPLPNSPNYGQHLLEQSRRLILGQAGLTVVLIDDDALRLGLTSGLAAEFGSRVGHESTAPEGNGVICGRWCWWLEQQARLPLPSQIVIALLPIASLEDPLTAARVMALRQEGRDWFREGLLPDALTRLQLGVAGLRREGAGRLAVLDGRLRGRSWGRQV
;
A
#
# COMPACT_ATOMS: atom_id res chain seq x y z
N PRO A 1 -12.61 22.64 6.32
CA PRO A 1 -12.92 21.32 6.89
C PRO A 1 -12.34 21.10 8.28
N LEU A 2 -11.02 21.30 8.52
CA LEU A 2 -10.42 21.12 9.86
C LEU A 2 -10.96 22.10 10.91
N SER A 3 -11.27 23.34 10.54
CA SER A 3 -11.88 24.34 11.42
C SER A 3 -13.28 23.94 11.89
N VAL A 4 -14.06 23.29 11.02
CA VAL A 4 -15.40 22.79 11.36
C VAL A 4 -15.28 21.60 12.31
N LEU A 5 -14.36 20.66 12.03
CA LEU A 5 -14.10 19.52 12.90
C LEU A 5 -13.65 20.00 14.28
N ARG A 6 -12.70 20.95 14.34
CA ARG A 6 -12.24 21.56 15.58
C ARG A 6 -13.40 22.17 16.38
N GLY A 7 -14.24 22.98 15.74
CA GLY A 7 -15.40 23.60 16.43
C GLY A 7 -16.43 22.59 16.92
N LEU A 8 -16.53 21.42 16.31
CA LEU A 8 -17.36 20.32 16.79
C LEU A 8 -16.74 19.63 18.01
N LEU A 9 -15.43 19.38 17.97
CA LEU A 9 -14.69 18.69 19.04
C LEU A 9 -14.57 19.55 20.30
N GLU A 10 -14.45 20.88 20.17
CA GLU A 10 -14.42 21.82 21.30
C GLU A 10 -15.75 21.85 22.09
N ARG A 11 -16.86 21.50 21.43
CA ARG A 11 -18.20 21.53 22.03
C ARG A 11 -18.66 20.20 22.61
N ARG A 12 -18.06 19.10 22.18
CA ARG A 12 -18.46 17.73 22.56
C ARG A 12 -17.21 16.90 22.76
N GLY A 13 -17.12 16.20 23.89
CA GLY A 13 -16.11 15.19 24.05
C GLY A 13 -16.23 14.14 22.93
N ALA A 14 -15.12 13.77 22.29
CA ALA A 14 -15.10 12.79 21.23
C ALA A 14 -13.90 11.87 21.38
N VAL A 15 -14.09 10.62 20.99
CA VAL A 15 -13.01 9.65 20.79
C VAL A 15 -12.79 9.52 19.30
N LEU A 16 -11.59 9.86 18.83
CA LEU A 16 -11.19 9.70 17.44
C LEU A 16 -10.33 8.45 17.34
N LEU A 17 -10.75 7.52 16.50
CA LEU A 17 -10.03 6.29 16.21
C LEU A 17 -9.50 6.37 14.78
N GLY A 18 -8.21 6.14 14.60
CA GLY A 18 -7.61 6.13 13.27
C GLY A 18 -6.18 6.67 13.26
N GLN A 19 -5.66 6.86 12.06
CA GLN A 19 -4.36 7.49 11.84
C GLN A 19 -4.58 9.00 11.68
N LEU A 20 -4.66 9.69 12.79
CA LEU A 20 -4.79 11.14 12.80
C LEU A 20 -3.43 11.78 13.12
N ALA A 21 -3.26 13.01 12.64
CA ALA A 21 -2.21 13.86 13.12
C ALA A 21 -2.31 14.03 14.66
N PRO A 22 -1.18 14.20 15.36
CA PRO A 22 -1.20 14.47 16.79
C PRO A 22 -2.21 15.55 17.16
N GLY A 23 -2.92 15.37 18.26
CA GLY A 23 -3.96 16.32 18.70
C GLY A 23 -3.45 17.74 18.85
N SER A 24 -2.13 17.92 19.12
CA SER A 24 -1.45 19.21 19.12
C SER A 24 -1.52 19.94 17.78
N GLU A 25 -1.47 19.20 16.64
CA GLU A 25 -1.61 19.79 15.31
C GLU A 25 -3.05 20.21 15.00
N LEU A 26 -4.03 19.61 15.68
CA LEU A 26 -5.44 20.01 15.61
C LEU A 26 -5.74 21.24 16.47
N GLY A 27 -4.80 21.67 17.30
CA GLY A 27 -4.95 22.80 18.23
C GLY A 27 -6.00 22.55 19.34
N LEU A 28 -6.24 21.27 19.68
CA LEU A 28 -7.16 20.87 20.74
C LEU A 28 -6.42 20.75 22.08
N GLN A 29 -7.08 21.15 23.17
CA GLN A 29 -6.58 20.94 24.53
C GLN A 29 -7.78 20.80 25.50
N PRO A 30 -7.73 19.88 26.49
CA PRO A 30 -6.72 18.83 26.65
C PRO A 30 -6.94 17.67 25.68
N VAL A 31 -5.87 16.99 25.28
CA VAL A 31 -5.92 15.79 24.45
C VAL A 31 -5.22 14.66 25.17
N VAL A 32 -5.88 13.50 25.24
CA VAL A 32 -5.25 12.26 25.65
C VAL A 32 -4.98 11.46 24.39
N GLU A 33 -3.70 11.26 24.06
CA GLU A 33 -3.26 10.50 22.91
C GLU A 33 -2.85 9.08 23.37
N LEU A 34 -3.52 8.07 22.82
CA LEU A 34 -3.15 6.69 22.98
C LEU A 34 -2.62 6.17 21.65
N ASN A 35 -1.33 5.91 21.59
CA ASN A 35 -0.71 5.27 20.44
C ASN A 35 -0.72 3.75 20.65
N LEU A 36 -1.61 3.07 19.94
CA LEU A 36 -1.73 1.61 19.92
C LEU A 36 -0.83 1.01 18.82
N GLY A 37 0.40 1.49 18.70
CA GLY A 37 1.34 0.97 17.72
C GLY A 37 1.53 -0.55 17.85
N ASP A 38 1.73 -1.22 16.72
CA ASP A 38 2.10 -2.64 16.73
C ASP A 38 3.44 -2.81 17.45
N ALA A 39 3.55 -3.88 18.24
CA ALA A 39 4.83 -4.27 18.82
C ALA A 39 5.86 -4.50 17.68
N PRO A 40 7.13 -4.12 17.88
CA PRO A 40 8.17 -4.46 16.92
C PRO A 40 8.17 -5.97 16.66
N LEU A 41 8.36 -6.36 15.38
CA LEU A 41 8.56 -7.77 15.07
C LEU A 41 9.82 -8.26 15.76
N ALA A 42 9.75 -9.46 16.38
CA ALA A 42 10.91 -10.12 16.93
C ALA A 42 11.96 -10.39 15.84
N ASP A 43 11.49 -10.83 14.66
CA ASP A 43 12.30 -11.04 13.46
C ASP A 43 11.91 -10.08 12.34
N PRO A 44 12.88 -9.58 11.56
CA PRO A 44 12.60 -8.76 10.41
C PRO A 44 11.75 -9.50 9.37
N LEU A 45 10.74 -8.83 8.81
CA LEU A 45 9.97 -9.38 7.72
C LEU A 45 10.87 -9.59 6.48
N PRO A 46 10.95 -10.82 5.91
CA PRO A 46 11.74 -11.06 4.72
C PRO A 46 11.27 -10.18 3.55
N LEU A 47 12.18 -9.32 3.06
CA LEU A 47 11.93 -8.40 1.96
C LEU A 47 12.66 -8.85 0.70
N PHE A 48 11.91 -9.13 -0.36
CA PHE A 48 12.43 -9.32 -1.70
C PHE A 48 12.29 -8.03 -2.50
N ALA A 49 13.41 -7.42 -2.89
CA ALA A 49 13.45 -6.26 -3.77
C ALA A 49 14.63 -6.41 -4.74
N PRO A 50 14.40 -6.78 -6.01
CA PRO A 50 15.46 -6.93 -7.00
C PRO A 50 16.36 -5.70 -7.11
N LEU A 51 17.67 -5.91 -7.28
CA LEU A 51 18.63 -4.81 -7.37
C LEU A 51 18.43 -3.94 -8.62
N ARG A 52 18.07 -4.59 -9.74
CA ARG A 52 17.80 -3.92 -11.01
C ARG A 52 16.34 -4.13 -11.38
N GLN A 53 15.58 -3.05 -11.31
CA GLN A 53 14.17 -3.05 -11.66
C GLN A 53 13.88 -1.90 -12.63
N PRO A 54 13.04 -2.12 -13.67
CA PRO A 54 12.59 -1.04 -14.51
C PRO A 54 11.69 -0.08 -13.72
N LEU A 55 11.61 1.15 -14.16
CA LEU A 55 10.64 2.11 -13.63
C LEU A 55 9.24 1.80 -14.20
N PRO A 56 8.16 2.18 -13.49
CA PRO A 56 6.79 1.90 -13.93
C PRO A 56 6.43 2.41 -15.33
N ASN A 57 7.08 3.47 -15.79
CA ASN A 57 6.89 4.03 -17.14
C ASN A 57 7.76 3.36 -18.23
N SER A 58 8.53 2.34 -17.89
CA SER A 58 9.37 1.64 -18.86
C SER A 58 8.53 0.65 -19.70
N PRO A 59 8.80 0.51 -21.02
CA PRO A 59 8.02 -0.39 -21.88
C PRO A 59 8.05 -1.86 -21.45
N ASN A 60 9.12 -2.30 -20.81
CA ASN A 60 9.32 -3.66 -20.32
C ASN A 60 8.81 -3.90 -18.89
N TYR A 61 8.14 -2.90 -18.26
CA TYR A 61 7.71 -3.00 -16.87
C TYR A 61 6.69 -4.12 -16.66
N GLY A 62 5.66 -4.22 -17.52
CA GLY A 62 4.65 -5.26 -17.45
C GLY A 62 5.23 -6.68 -17.56
N GLN A 63 6.18 -6.89 -18.48
CA GLN A 63 6.88 -8.15 -18.61
C GLN A 63 7.71 -8.48 -17.37
N HIS A 64 8.43 -7.50 -16.84
CA HIS A 64 9.18 -7.65 -15.59
C HIS A 64 8.28 -8.05 -14.42
N LEU A 65 7.13 -7.40 -14.26
CA LEU A 65 6.15 -7.75 -13.23
C LEU A 65 5.68 -9.19 -13.36
N LEU A 66 5.33 -9.62 -14.58
CA LEU A 66 4.87 -10.99 -14.84
C LEU A 66 5.94 -12.03 -14.47
N GLU A 67 7.17 -11.83 -14.94
CA GLU A 67 8.29 -12.73 -14.64
C GLU A 67 8.60 -12.84 -13.15
N GLN A 68 8.69 -11.71 -12.46
CA GLN A 68 9.01 -11.71 -11.04
C GLN A 68 7.85 -12.27 -10.19
N SER A 69 6.61 -11.88 -10.48
CA SER A 69 5.43 -12.41 -9.80
C SER A 69 5.32 -13.92 -9.96
N ARG A 70 5.53 -14.44 -11.17
CA ARG A 70 5.59 -15.87 -11.46
C ARG A 70 6.60 -16.60 -10.57
N ARG A 71 7.84 -16.11 -10.51
CA ARG A 71 8.90 -16.73 -9.68
C ARG A 71 8.53 -16.71 -8.20
N LEU A 72 7.95 -15.62 -7.73
CA LEU A 72 7.52 -15.47 -6.35
C LEU A 72 6.38 -16.42 -5.99
N ILE A 73 5.38 -16.59 -6.88
CA ILE A 73 4.26 -17.51 -6.70
C ILE A 73 4.73 -18.97 -6.67
N LEU A 74 5.64 -19.36 -7.56
CA LEU A 74 6.21 -20.69 -7.58
C LEU A 74 7.08 -20.99 -6.35
N GLY A 75 7.71 -19.99 -5.78
CA GLY A 75 8.60 -20.11 -4.63
C GLY A 75 7.91 -20.04 -3.26
N GLN A 76 6.57 -19.90 -3.20
CA GLN A 76 5.84 -19.72 -1.94
C GLN A 76 4.49 -20.44 -2.00
N ALA A 77 4.22 -21.28 -1.00
CA ALA A 77 2.89 -21.84 -0.78
C ALA A 77 2.01 -20.83 -0.02
N GLY A 78 0.69 -20.96 -0.17
CA GLY A 78 -0.31 -20.13 0.47
C GLY A 78 -0.79 -18.95 -0.39
N LEU A 79 -1.61 -18.09 0.19
CA LEU A 79 -2.22 -16.96 -0.52
C LEU A 79 -1.18 -15.90 -0.87
N THR A 80 -1.09 -15.55 -2.15
CA THR A 80 -0.30 -14.43 -2.66
C THR A 80 -1.21 -13.28 -3.06
N VAL A 81 -0.93 -12.08 -2.56
CA VAL A 81 -1.65 -10.85 -2.94
C VAL A 81 -0.73 -9.95 -3.72
N VAL A 82 -1.15 -9.52 -4.91
CA VAL A 82 -0.40 -8.63 -5.80
C VAL A 82 -1.13 -7.30 -5.90
N LEU A 83 -0.48 -6.20 -5.49
CA LEU A 83 -1.08 -4.88 -5.37
C LEU A 83 -0.64 -3.93 -6.47
N ILE A 84 -1.62 -3.44 -7.25
CA ILE A 84 -1.41 -2.54 -8.39
C ILE A 84 -2.61 -1.60 -8.54
N ASP A 85 -2.41 -0.29 -8.52
CA ASP A 85 -3.48 0.70 -8.76
C ASP A 85 -3.68 1.02 -10.27
N ASP A 86 -2.69 0.73 -11.13
CA ASP A 86 -2.83 0.89 -12.58
C ASP A 86 -3.69 -0.22 -13.18
N ASP A 87 -4.81 0.13 -13.79
CA ASP A 87 -5.80 -0.81 -14.31
C ASP A 87 -5.26 -1.65 -15.48
N ALA A 88 -4.54 -1.04 -16.41
CA ALA A 88 -4.01 -1.72 -17.58
C ALA A 88 -2.94 -2.74 -17.17
N LEU A 89 -2.00 -2.34 -16.30
CA LEU A 89 -0.99 -3.23 -15.76
C LEU A 89 -1.61 -4.37 -14.93
N ARG A 90 -2.60 -4.06 -14.10
CA ARG A 90 -3.27 -5.05 -13.25
C ARG A 90 -3.99 -6.10 -14.08
N LEU A 91 -4.80 -5.69 -15.06
CA LEU A 91 -5.52 -6.61 -15.93
C LEU A 91 -4.56 -7.45 -16.78
N GLY A 92 -3.53 -6.83 -17.35
CA GLY A 92 -2.50 -7.54 -18.12
C GLY A 92 -1.75 -8.57 -17.28
N LEU A 93 -1.34 -8.20 -16.05
CA LEU A 93 -0.68 -9.11 -15.13
C LEU A 93 -1.60 -10.25 -14.68
N THR A 94 -2.86 -9.93 -14.33
CA THR A 94 -3.84 -10.95 -13.94
C THR A 94 -4.05 -11.97 -15.06
N SER A 95 -4.24 -11.51 -16.29
CA SER A 95 -4.41 -12.39 -17.46
C SER A 95 -3.18 -13.26 -17.73
N GLY A 96 -1.98 -12.65 -17.64
CA GLY A 96 -0.72 -13.37 -17.82
C GLY A 96 -0.50 -14.46 -16.76
N LEU A 97 -0.81 -14.16 -15.50
CA LEU A 97 -0.73 -15.14 -14.41
C LEU A 97 -1.82 -16.21 -14.53
N ALA A 98 -3.05 -15.83 -14.92
CA ALA A 98 -4.14 -16.79 -15.12
C ALA A 98 -3.86 -17.79 -16.26
N ALA A 99 -3.15 -17.36 -17.30
CA ALA A 99 -2.72 -18.24 -18.38
C ALA A 99 -1.80 -19.39 -17.90
N GLU A 100 -1.05 -19.18 -16.81
CA GLU A 100 -0.14 -20.19 -16.25
C GLU A 100 -0.75 -20.93 -15.05
N PHE A 101 -1.41 -20.21 -14.15
CA PHE A 101 -1.90 -20.74 -12.87
C PHE A 101 -3.40 -21.06 -12.85
N GLY A 102 -4.11 -20.78 -13.94
CA GLY A 102 -5.53 -21.12 -14.10
C GLY A 102 -6.45 -20.43 -13.08
N SER A 103 -7.41 -21.19 -12.56
CA SER A 103 -8.45 -20.74 -11.62
C SER A 103 -7.91 -20.21 -10.28
N ARG A 104 -6.66 -20.50 -9.95
CA ARG A 104 -6.00 -19.99 -8.74
C ARG A 104 -5.84 -18.45 -8.75
N VAL A 105 -5.87 -17.83 -9.93
CA VAL A 105 -5.68 -16.39 -10.09
C VAL A 105 -7.01 -15.69 -10.17
N GLY A 106 -7.28 -14.80 -9.22
CA GLY A 106 -8.47 -13.98 -9.16
C GLY A 106 -8.16 -12.49 -9.21
N HIS A 107 -9.06 -11.74 -9.83
CA HIS A 107 -9.07 -10.29 -9.78
C HIS A 107 -10.00 -9.85 -8.66
N GLU A 108 -9.45 -9.20 -7.62
CA GLU A 108 -10.21 -8.71 -6.45
C GLU A 108 -11.18 -9.77 -5.87
N SER A 109 -10.72 -11.02 -5.81
CA SER A 109 -11.53 -12.14 -5.35
C SER A 109 -11.68 -12.13 -3.82
N THR A 110 -12.92 -12.26 -3.35
CA THR A 110 -13.25 -12.36 -1.91
C THR A 110 -13.28 -13.79 -1.39
N ALA A 111 -13.12 -14.79 -2.28
CA ALA A 111 -13.08 -16.22 -1.94
C ALA A 111 -11.89 -16.91 -2.63
N PRO A 112 -10.65 -16.58 -2.23
CA PRO A 112 -9.47 -17.20 -2.83
C PRO A 112 -9.32 -18.66 -2.39
N GLU A 113 -8.75 -19.48 -3.25
CA GLU A 113 -8.26 -20.80 -2.89
C GLU A 113 -7.10 -20.71 -1.89
N GLY A 114 -6.82 -21.76 -1.13
CA GLY A 114 -5.74 -21.78 -0.12
C GLY A 114 -4.35 -21.44 -0.69
N ASN A 115 -4.10 -21.78 -1.96
CA ASN A 115 -2.90 -21.44 -2.72
C ASN A 115 -3.19 -20.40 -3.82
N GLY A 116 -4.16 -19.54 -3.59
CA GLY A 116 -4.65 -18.57 -4.56
C GLY A 116 -3.69 -17.39 -4.77
N VAL A 117 -3.93 -16.69 -5.88
CA VAL A 117 -3.28 -15.43 -6.22
C VAL A 117 -4.36 -14.37 -6.44
N ILE A 118 -4.33 -13.30 -5.68
CA ILE A 118 -5.25 -12.18 -5.85
C ILE A 118 -4.47 -11.01 -6.43
N CYS A 119 -4.89 -10.51 -7.58
CA CYS A 119 -4.43 -9.23 -8.12
C CYS A 119 -5.49 -8.17 -7.81
N GLY A 120 -5.14 -7.13 -7.09
CA GLY A 120 -6.10 -6.12 -6.66
C GLY A 120 -5.51 -4.73 -6.48
N ARG A 121 -6.40 -3.74 -6.36
CA ARG A 121 -6.05 -2.37 -6.02
C ARG A 121 -5.76 -2.22 -4.53
N TRP A 122 -5.00 -1.21 -4.18
CA TRP A 122 -4.70 -0.90 -2.79
C TRP A 122 -5.96 -0.59 -1.97
N CYS A 123 -6.89 0.22 -2.49
CA CYS A 123 -8.13 0.55 -1.80
C CYS A 123 -8.96 -0.71 -1.51
N TRP A 124 -9.15 -1.57 -2.52
CA TRP A 124 -9.87 -2.83 -2.36
C TRP A 124 -9.22 -3.73 -1.30
N TRP A 125 -7.89 -3.87 -1.34
CA TRP A 125 -7.16 -4.68 -0.36
C TRP A 125 -7.35 -4.16 1.06
N LEU A 126 -7.18 -2.85 1.27
CA LEU A 126 -7.35 -2.23 2.58
C LEU A 126 -8.77 -2.44 3.16
N GLU A 127 -9.79 -2.49 2.32
CA GLU A 127 -11.18 -2.73 2.73
C GLU A 127 -11.46 -4.21 3.02
N GLN A 128 -10.83 -5.13 2.27
CA GLN A 128 -11.18 -6.56 2.31
C GLN A 128 -10.22 -7.40 3.17
N GLN A 129 -8.99 -6.96 3.42
CA GLN A 129 -7.95 -7.77 4.07
C GLN A 129 -8.37 -8.37 5.42
N ALA A 130 -9.23 -7.68 6.19
CA ALA A 130 -9.71 -8.18 7.47
C ALA A 130 -10.68 -9.38 7.36
N ARG A 131 -11.24 -9.61 6.17
CA ARG A 131 -12.21 -10.69 5.88
C ARG A 131 -11.59 -11.83 5.09
N LEU A 132 -10.40 -11.63 4.56
CA LEU A 132 -9.69 -12.60 3.74
C LEU A 132 -8.73 -13.42 4.62
N PRO A 133 -8.37 -14.64 4.16
CA PRO A 133 -7.29 -15.39 4.78
C PRO A 133 -6.00 -14.58 4.81
N LEU A 134 -5.19 -14.77 5.83
CA LEU A 134 -3.89 -14.09 5.92
C LEU A 134 -2.99 -14.51 4.75
N PRO A 135 -2.43 -13.55 4.01
CA PRO A 135 -1.53 -13.88 2.93
C PRO A 135 -0.19 -14.38 3.47
N SER A 136 0.35 -15.40 2.84
CA SER A 136 1.75 -15.80 3.07
C SER A 136 2.75 -14.92 2.33
N GLN A 137 2.27 -14.15 1.33
CA GLN A 137 3.09 -13.23 0.56
C GLN A 137 2.27 -12.04 0.05
N ILE A 138 2.84 -10.84 0.18
CA ILE A 138 2.33 -9.65 -0.52
C ILE A 138 3.38 -9.17 -1.52
N VAL A 139 2.95 -8.98 -2.77
CA VAL A 139 3.76 -8.44 -3.86
C VAL A 139 3.28 -7.05 -4.19
N ILE A 140 4.08 -6.06 -3.88
CA ILE A 140 3.84 -4.67 -4.26
C ILE A 140 4.39 -4.47 -5.66
N ALA A 141 3.53 -4.59 -6.65
CA ALA A 141 3.88 -4.37 -8.03
C ALA A 141 3.97 -2.88 -8.37
N LEU A 142 3.14 -2.05 -7.75
CA LEU A 142 3.24 -0.59 -7.76
C LEU A 142 3.12 -0.04 -6.33
N LEU A 143 4.01 0.85 -5.96
CA LEU A 143 3.89 1.60 -4.71
C LEU A 143 2.62 2.46 -4.71
N PRO A 144 1.91 2.60 -3.58
CA PRO A 144 0.60 3.26 -3.49
C PRO A 144 0.70 4.80 -3.53
N ILE A 145 1.53 5.32 -4.44
CA ILE A 145 1.68 6.76 -4.65
C ILE A 145 0.52 7.23 -5.52
N ALA A 146 -0.27 8.17 -5.01
CA ALA A 146 -1.43 8.66 -5.70
C ALA A 146 -1.07 9.31 -7.05
N SER A 147 -1.92 9.08 -8.07
CA SER A 147 -1.74 9.65 -9.41
C SER A 147 -2.09 11.15 -9.40
N LEU A 148 -1.30 11.94 -10.13
CA LEU A 148 -1.62 13.34 -10.38
C LEU A 148 -2.78 13.53 -11.41
N GLU A 149 -3.21 12.46 -12.04
CA GLU A 149 -4.39 12.46 -12.90
C GLU A 149 -5.69 12.46 -12.10
N ASP A 150 -5.64 12.03 -10.84
CA ASP A 150 -6.78 12.16 -9.94
C ASP A 150 -7.01 13.65 -9.57
N PRO A 151 -8.20 14.19 -9.83
CA PRO A 151 -8.49 15.62 -9.62
C PRO A 151 -8.27 16.08 -8.17
N LEU A 152 -8.59 15.24 -7.18
CA LEU A 152 -8.40 15.58 -5.76
C LEU A 152 -6.92 15.63 -5.40
N THR A 153 -6.15 14.67 -5.88
CA THR A 153 -4.69 14.64 -5.71
C THR A 153 -4.05 15.85 -6.39
N ALA A 154 -4.45 16.17 -7.62
CA ALA A 154 -3.95 17.33 -8.35
C ALA A 154 -4.23 18.64 -7.60
N ALA A 155 -5.46 18.83 -7.11
CA ALA A 155 -5.85 20.02 -6.35
C ALA A 155 -5.03 20.17 -5.05
N ARG A 156 -4.83 19.07 -4.31
CA ARG A 156 -4.01 19.06 -3.10
C ARG A 156 -2.55 19.41 -3.39
N VAL A 157 -1.99 18.86 -4.44
CA VAL A 157 -0.63 19.15 -4.87
C VAL A 157 -0.48 20.62 -5.29
N MET A 158 -1.48 21.18 -6.01
CA MET A 158 -1.48 22.61 -6.35
C MET A 158 -1.50 23.50 -5.10
N ALA A 159 -2.32 23.18 -4.11
CA ALA A 159 -2.37 23.95 -2.86
C ALA A 159 -1.01 23.94 -2.14
N LEU A 160 -0.38 22.76 -1.98
CA LEU A 160 0.93 22.67 -1.35
C LEU A 160 2.01 23.44 -2.13
N ARG A 161 1.97 23.40 -3.46
CA ARG A 161 2.89 24.18 -4.31
C ARG A 161 2.71 25.70 -4.14
N GLN A 162 1.48 26.18 -4.02
CA GLN A 162 1.19 27.58 -3.78
C GLN A 162 1.71 28.07 -2.41
N GLU A 163 1.74 27.16 -1.43
CA GLU A 163 2.32 27.40 -0.10
C GLU A 163 3.86 27.28 -0.09
N GLY A 164 4.51 26.96 -1.22
CA GLY A 164 5.96 26.73 -1.31
C GLY A 164 6.46 25.46 -0.63
N ARG A 165 5.57 24.50 -0.38
CA ARG A 165 5.87 23.24 0.33
C ARG A 165 6.29 22.13 -0.62
N ASP A 166 7.02 21.15 -0.12
CA ASP A 166 7.37 19.94 -0.87
C ASP A 166 6.14 19.02 -0.95
N TRP A 167 5.31 19.22 -1.98
CA TRP A 167 4.07 18.50 -2.21
C TRP A 167 4.24 16.97 -2.22
N PHE A 168 5.42 16.48 -2.62
CA PHE A 168 5.67 15.06 -2.64
C PHE A 168 5.99 14.53 -1.24
N ARG A 169 6.97 15.12 -0.56
CA ARG A 169 7.42 14.66 0.76
C ARG A 169 6.43 14.98 1.88
N GLU A 170 5.68 16.05 1.75
CA GLU A 170 4.71 16.48 2.76
C GLU A 170 3.28 16.06 2.47
N GLY A 171 3.00 15.60 1.25
CA GLY A 171 1.68 15.20 0.81
C GLY A 171 1.61 13.72 0.37
N LEU A 172 2.15 13.41 -0.80
CA LEU A 172 1.93 12.09 -1.40
C LEU A 172 2.70 10.96 -0.71
N LEU A 173 3.92 11.20 -0.28
CA LEU A 173 4.76 10.18 0.34
C LEU A 173 4.22 9.71 1.70
N PRO A 174 3.81 10.58 2.64
CA PRO A 174 3.20 10.15 3.89
C PRO A 174 1.94 9.30 3.70
N ASP A 175 1.07 9.70 2.75
CA ASP A 175 -0.13 8.92 2.42
C ASP A 175 0.23 7.54 1.85
N ALA A 176 1.24 7.48 1.00
CA ALA A 176 1.73 6.22 0.44
C ALA A 176 2.32 5.30 1.52
N LEU A 177 3.12 5.84 2.44
CA LEU A 177 3.68 5.09 3.58
C LEU A 177 2.58 4.55 4.50
N THR A 178 1.56 5.37 4.77
CA THR A 178 0.41 4.95 5.56
C THR A 178 -0.34 3.78 4.91
N ARG A 179 -0.65 3.86 3.61
CA ARG A 179 -1.29 2.77 2.87
C ARG A 179 -0.43 1.51 2.86
N LEU A 180 0.88 1.67 2.68
CA LEU A 180 1.83 0.57 2.71
C LEU A 180 1.80 -0.15 4.07
N GLN A 181 1.96 0.59 5.17
CA GLN A 181 1.96 0.03 6.53
C GLN A 181 0.66 -0.71 6.83
N LEU A 182 -0.48 -0.13 6.48
CA LEU A 182 -1.79 -0.77 6.64
C LEU A 182 -1.92 -2.03 5.80
N GLY A 183 -1.49 -1.97 4.55
CA GLY A 183 -1.61 -3.09 3.62
C GLY A 183 -0.77 -4.31 3.99
N VAL A 184 0.37 -4.11 4.66
CA VAL A 184 1.27 -5.20 5.08
C VAL A 184 1.10 -5.60 6.55
N ALA A 185 0.17 -4.95 7.28
CA ALA A 185 -0.03 -5.19 8.71
C ALA A 185 -0.30 -6.67 9.05
N GLY A 186 -1.03 -7.39 8.19
CA GLY A 186 -1.30 -8.82 8.37
C GLY A 186 -0.03 -9.67 8.39
N LEU A 187 0.92 -9.41 7.48
CA LEU A 187 2.22 -10.10 7.45
C LEU A 187 3.04 -9.86 8.73
N ARG A 188 2.95 -8.65 9.28
CA ARG A 188 3.70 -8.27 10.47
C ARG A 188 3.19 -8.93 11.73
N ARG A 189 1.89 -9.19 11.83
CA ARG A 189 1.29 -9.78 13.04
C ARG A 189 1.75 -11.21 13.29
N GLU A 190 1.87 -12.01 12.24
CA GLU A 190 2.23 -13.42 12.37
C GLU A 190 3.70 -13.72 12.15
N GLY A 191 4.47 -12.78 11.59
CA GLY A 191 5.91 -12.93 11.38
C GLY A 191 6.32 -14.02 10.37
N ALA A 192 5.35 -14.71 9.77
CA ALA A 192 5.60 -15.84 8.87
C ALA A 192 5.49 -15.48 7.38
N GLY A 193 5.13 -14.24 7.07
CA GLY A 193 4.90 -13.79 5.71
C GLY A 193 6.16 -13.24 5.04
N ARG A 194 6.05 -13.00 3.73
CA ARG A 194 7.10 -12.45 2.89
C ARG A 194 6.57 -11.24 2.11
N LEU A 195 7.37 -10.16 2.06
CA LEU A 195 7.07 -8.96 1.30
C LEU A 195 7.97 -8.89 0.06
N ALA A 196 7.38 -8.63 -1.10
CA ALA A 196 8.12 -8.33 -2.32
C ALA A 196 7.76 -6.95 -2.84
N VAL A 197 8.75 -6.17 -3.28
CA VAL A 197 8.54 -4.86 -3.91
C VAL A 197 9.19 -4.87 -5.29
N LEU A 198 8.36 -4.80 -6.33
CA LEU A 198 8.78 -4.87 -7.73
C LEU A 198 8.81 -3.50 -8.42
N ASP A 199 8.65 -2.42 -7.67
CA ASP A 199 8.67 -1.06 -8.17
C ASP A 199 10.07 -0.47 -8.12
N GLY A 200 10.66 -0.21 -9.30
CA GLY A 200 12.01 0.33 -9.42
C GLY A 200 12.23 1.68 -8.74
N ARG A 201 11.16 2.41 -8.42
CA ARG A 201 11.24 3.66 -7.67
C ARG A 201 11.79 3.47 -6.26
N LEU A 202 11.59 2.29 -5.66
CA LEU A 202 12.11 1.98 -4.32
C LEU A 202 13.63 2.21 -4.21
N ARG A 203 14.38 1.78 -5.22
CA ARG A 203 15.84 1.90 -5.22
C ARG A 203 16.36 3.10 -6.01
N GLY A 204 15.58 3.54 -7.00
CA GLY A 204 15.97 4.61 -7.91
C GLY A 204 15.71 6.02 -7.39
N ARG A 205 15.10 6.18 -6.22
CA ARG A 205 14.71 7.50 -5.68
C ARG A 205 15.27 7.70 -4.27
N SER A 206 15.64 8.95 -3.95
CA SER A 206 16.21 9.32 -2.65
C SER A 206 15.28 9.04 -1.46
N TRP A 207 13.97 9.07 -1.67
CA TRP A 207 12.96 8.76 -0.67
C TRP A 207 12.70 7.26 -0.46
N GLY A 208 13.22 6.41 -1.33
CA GLY A 208 13.00 4.96 -1.24
C GLY A 208 13.52 4.30 0.04
N ARG A 209 14.43 4.98 0.77
CA ARG A 209 14.89 4.53 2.10
C ARG A 209 13.85 4.71 3.20
N GLN A 210 12.78 5.46 2.95
CA GLN A 210 11.69 5.70 3.91
C GLN A 210 10.58 4.67 3.76
N VAL A 211 10.54 3.95 2.64
CA VAL A 211 9.64 2.84 2.35
C VAL A 211 10.21 1.54 2.91
#